data_6e4ba27db20197787fa408ab56a0c3b6
#
_entry.id   6e4ba27db20197787fa408ab56a0c3b6
#
_cell.length_a   1.000
_cell.length_b   1.000
_cell.length_c   1.000
_cell.angle_alpha   90.00
_cell.angle_beta   90.00
_cell.angle_gamma   90.00
#
_symmetry.space_group_name_H-M   'P 1'
#
loop_
_entity.id
_entity.type
_entity.pdbx_description
1 polymer ?
#
loop_
_entity_poly.entity_id
_entity_poly.type
_entity_poly.pdbx_seq_one_letter_code
_entity_poly.pdbx_strand_id
1 'polypeptide(L)'
;SLLPCSMPLFEELGVLPALNTHGFLTKYAAEFVTADGSLTRRYAFADGLIPGAPSAFEVDRSEFDQVLLKNASKRGVDVREGMTVTRFDISQDGVEVQARDEAGNSTAFSARVLLDATGQASLVAGRLGLREMDLGLKNFAVFSHFEGAVRHAGKREGDITVVLVPGGWWWIIPLAGGRTSVGQVGPASMLRGRKPDESYFHEQIAKTPYLAQRLASAVRVAPVRTISDYSYVSKQLAGDRFVLVGDAGAFIDPVFSTGVYLGMVGAFRAAEAVDRALSSGRFSRREFASYEVWMRKHVETYKRFVKGFYKPEFVELLMAPSDFLELRAAITSLLAGFGVDRPEVNARVAVFIGLAKLNKRFSLAPRLSGRREAATPPLAD
;
A
#
# COMPACT_ATOMS: atom_id res chain seq x y z
N SER A 1 -0.36 4.12 -7.16
CA SER A 1 0.38 3.01 -7.76
C SER A 1 -0.34 1.69 -7.48
N LEU A 2 -0.71 0.95 -8.51
CA LEU A 2 -1.41 -0.33 -8.40
C LEU A 2 -0.44 -1.51 -8.60
N LEU A 3 -0.93 -2.73 -8.29
CA LEU A 3 -0.18 -3.98 -8.50
C LEU A 3 -0.82 -4.82 -9.61
N PRO A 4 -0.03 -5.58 -10.40
CA PRO A 4 -0.51 -6.42 -11.48
C PRO A 4 -1.59 -7.43 -11.06
N CYS A 5 -1.53 -7.96 -9.85
CA CYS A 5 -2.55 -8.89 -9.33
C CYS A 5 -3.96 -8.27 -9.19
N SER A 6 -4.08 -6.94 -9.28
CA SER A 6 -5.39 -6.27 -9.31
C SER A 6 -6.04 -6.30 -10.70
N MET A 7 -5.28 -6.57 -11.77
CA MET A 7 -5.80 -6.52 -13.16
C MET A 7 -6.92 -7.54 -13.42
N PRO A 8 -6.81 -8.81 -12.98
CA PRO A 8 -7.91 -9.77 -13.13
C PRO A 8 -9.19 -9.33 -12.39
N LEU A 9 -9.07 -8.64 -11.24
CA LEU A 9 -10.23 -8.12 -10.52
C LEU A 9 -10.94 -7.00 -11.30
N PHE A 10 -10.19 -6.15 -11.99
CA PHE A 10 -10.80 -5.12 -12.86
C PHE A 10 -11.52 -5.72 -14.05
N GLU A 11 -11.02 -6.83 -14.58
CA GLU A 11 -11.68 -7.60 -15.65
C GLU A 11 -13.00 -8.22 -15.13
N GLU A 12 -12.96 -8.90 -13.99
CA GLU A 12 -14.14 -9.51 -13.35
C GLU A 12 -15.20 -8.47 -13.00
N LEU A 13 -14.80 -7.29 -12.50
CA LEU A 13 -15.68 -6.16 -12.26
C LEU A 13 -16.20 -5.50 -13.54
N GLY A 14 -15.64 -5.83 -14.71
CA GLY A 14 -15.99 -5.21 -15.99
C GLY A 14 -15.56 -3.74 -16.10
N VAL A 15 -14.59 -3.28 -15.27
CA VAL A 15 -14.11 -1.89 -15.30
C VAL A 15 -12.84 -1.70 -16.12
N LEU A 16 -12.16 -2.78 -16.48
CA LEU A 16 -10.87 -2.73 -17.20
C LEU A 16 -10.95 -1.91 -18.51
N PRO A 17 -12.01 -2.02 -19.36
CA PRO A 17 -12.14 -1.16 -20.53
C PRO A 17 -12.18 0.33 -20.19
N ALA A 18 -12.92 0.72 -19.13
CA ALA A 18 -12.99 2.10 -18.69
C ALA A 18 -11.65 2.61 -18.15
N LEU A 19 -10.90 1.79 -17.42
CA LEU A 19 -9.57 2.12 -16.93
C LEU A 19 -8.56 2.28 -18.07
N ASN A 20 -8.61 1.42 -19.09
CA ASN A 20 -7.75 1.52 -20.28
C ASN A 20 -8.00 2.81 -21.08
N THR A 21 -9.26 3.24 -21.20
CA THR A 21 -9.62 4.45 -21.94
C THR A 21 -9.41 5.75 -21.15
N HIS A 22 -9.25 5.64 -19.83
CA HIS A 22 -9.07 6.83 -18.96
C HIS A 22 -7.71 7.53 -19.15
N GLY A 23 -6.71 6.83 -19.70
CA GLY A 23 -5.39 7.40 -19.96
C GLY A 23 -4.42 7.32 -18.77
N PHE A 24 -4.68 6.45 -17.79
CA PHE A 24 -3.72 6.17 -16.74
C PHE A 24 -2.41 5.60 -17.29
N LEU A 25 -1.27 5.99 -16.71
CA LEU A 25 0.02 5.48 -17.14
C LEU A 25 0.16 4.00 -16.79
N THR A 26 0.65 3.22 -17.76
CA THR A 26 0.93 1.79 -17.54
C THR A 26 2.26 1.62 -16.83
N LYS A 27 2.23 0.93 -15.70
CA LYS A 27 3.39 0.57 -14.87
C LYS A 27 3.83 -0.85 -15.17
N TYR A 28 5.08 -1.05 -15.57
CA TYR A 28 5.65 -2.36 -15.89
C TYR A 28 6.64 -2.87 -14.85
N ALA A 29 7.10 -2.01 -13.96
CA ALA A 29 8.10 -2.37 -12.97
C ALA A 29 8.05 -1.48 -11.72
N ALA A 30 8.78 -1.93 -10.70
CA ALA A 30 9.28 -1.08 -9.62
C ALA A 30 10.81 -0.96 -9.75
N GLU A 31 11.32 0.26 -9.67
CA GLU A 31 12.75 0.56 -9.72
C GLU A 31 13.22 1.05 -8.35
N PHE A 32 14.33 0.49 -7.87
CA PHE A 32 15.01 0.96 -6.67
C PHE A 32 16.33 1.60 -7.07
N VAL A 33 16.62 2.77 -6.53
CA VAL A 33 17.83 3.55 -6.85
C VAL A 33 18.44 4.13 -5.58
N THR A 34 19.78 4.20 -5.51
CA THR A 34 20.48 4.89 -4.41
C THR A 34 20.29 6.41 -4.48
N ALA A 35 20.43 7.11 -3.35
CA ALA A 35 20.23 8.55 -3.24
C ALA A 35 21.09 9.38 -4.24
N ASP A 36 22.25 8.88 -4.60
CA ASP A 36 23.19 9.47 -5.58
C ASP A 36 22.95 9.01 -7.03
N GLY A 37 22.04 8.05 -7.24
CA GLY A 37 21.77 7.48 -8.56
C GLY A 37 22.80 6.47 -9.07
N SER A 38 23.84 6.16 -8.29
CA SER A 38 24.97 5.31 -8.74
C SER A 38 24.60 3.84 -8.95
N LEU A 39 23.59 3.35 -8.25
CA LEU A 39 23.12 1.98 -8.37
C LEU A 39 21.60 1.94 -8.54
N THR A 40 21.16 1.23 -9.57
CA THR A 40 19.74 1.03 -9.89
C THR A 40 19.41 -0.46 -10.02
N ARG A 41 18.26 -0.87 -9.51
CA ARG A 41 17.69 -2.21 -9.71
C ARG A 41 16.23 -2.11 -10.10
N ARG A 42 15.90 -2.65 -11.26
CA ARG A 42 14.55 -2.70 -11.82
C ARG A 42 13.98 -4.09 -11.66
N TYR A 43 12.78 -4.18 -11.10
CA TYR A 43 11.98 -5.40 -10.93
C TYR A 43 10.81 -5.33 -11.92
N ALA A 44 11.02 -5.82 -13.15
CA ALA A 44 9.98 -5.85 -14.15
C ALA A 44 8.99 -6.98 -13.83
N PHE A 45 7.71 -6.69 -13.82
CA PHE A 45 6.69 -7.65 -13.39
C PHE A 45 6.61 -8.88 -14.28
N ALA A 46 6.99 -8.75 -15.56
CA ALA A 46 7.09 -9.87 -16.49
C ALA A 46 8.19 -10.89 -16.12
N ASP A 47 9.18 -10.48 -15.30
CA ASP A 47 10.29 -11.34 -14.85
C ASP A 47 9.95 -12.07 -13.53
N GLY A 48 8.68 -12.05 -13.12
CA GLY A 48 8.23 -12.76 -11.93
C GLY A 48 8.28 -14.28 -12.08
N LEU A 49 8.50 -14.98 -10.95
CA LEU A 49 8.48 -16.45 -10.90
C LEU A 49 7.08 -17.01 -11.26
N ILE A 50 6.04 -16.29 -10.90
CA ILE A 50 4.64 -16.66 -11.18
C ILE A 50 4.16 -15.88 -12.39
N PRO A 51 3.73 -16.55 -13.47
CA PRO A 51 3.08 -15.89 -14.57
C PRO A 51 1.82 -15.14 -14.13
N GLY A 52 1.64 -13.94 -14.65
CA GLY A 52 0.49 -13.09 -14.33
C GLY A 52 0.44 -11.85 -15.23
N ALA A 53 -0.41 -10.90 -14.92
CA ALA A 53 -0.46 -9.64 -15.64
C ALA A 53 0.92 -8.96 -15.59
N PRO A 54 1.49 -8.55 -16.74
CA PRO A 54 2.85 -8.00 -16.79
C PRO A 54 2.90 -6.52 -16.39
N SER A 55 1.75 -5.92 -16.10
CA SER A 55 1.62 -4.49 -15.83
C SER A 55 0.45 -4.17 -14.92
N ALA A 56 0.44 -2.93 -14.43
CA ALA A 56 -0.64 -2.33 -13.68
C ALA A 56 -0.78 -0.85 -14.12
N PHE A 57 -1.46 -0.01 -13.33
CA PHE A 57 -1.60 1.42 -13.60
C PHE A 57 -1.02 2.27 -12.48
N GLU A 58 -0.50 3.44 -12.87
CA GLU A 58 -0.32 4.57 -11.99
C GLU A 58 -1.54 5.46 -12.10
N VAL A 59 -2.27 5.62 -11.01
CA VAL A 59 -3.59 6.26 -11.04
C VAL A 59 -3.66 7.50 -10.14
N ASP A 60 -4.39 8.51 -10.59
CA ASP A 60 -4.96 9.48 -9.66
C ASP A 60 -6.14 8.80 -8.94
N ARG A 61 -6.07 8.78 -7.60
CA ARG A 61 -7.05 8.04 -6.78
C ARG A 61 -8.44 8.62 -6.88
N SER A 62 -8.59 9.93 -7.04
CA SER A 62 -9.91 10.56 -7.19
C SER A 62 -10.62 10.06 -8.43
N GLU A 63 -9.90 9.97 -9.55
CA GLU A 63 -10.41 9.51 -10.83
C GLU A 63 -10.66 7.99 -10.85
N PHE A 64 -9.68 7.24 -10.36
CA PHE A 64 -9.78 5.78 -10.26
C PHE A 64 -10.92 5.33 -9.36
N ASP A 65 -11.00 5.88 -8.14
CA ASP A 65 -12.04 5.53 -7.18
C ASP A 65 -13.44 5.89 -7.73
N GLN A 66 -13.55 7.00 -8.45
CA GLN A 66 -14.82 7.41 -9.09
C GLN A 66 -15.25 6.44 -10.20
N VAL A 67 -14.31 5.90 -11.00
CA VAL A 67 -14.63 4.86 -12.01
C VAL A 67 -15.24 3.63 -11.35
N LEU A 68 -14.64 3.18 -10.24
CA LEU A 68 -15.15 2.02 -9.49
C LEU A 68 -16.52 2.31 -8.85
N LEU A 69 -16.69 3.47 -8.24
CA LEU A 69 -17.95 3.88 -7.61
C LEU A 69 -19.10 3.98 -8.62
N LYS A 70 -18.86 4.60 -9.78
CA LYS A 70 -19.82 4.66 -10.89
C LYS A 70 -20.18 3.26 -11.41
N ASN A 71 -19.20 2.33 -11.45
CA ASN A 71 -19.49 0.95 -11.83
C ASN A 71 -20.39 0.26 -10.81
N ALA A 72 -20.15 0.45 -9.51
CA ALA A 72 -21.01 -0.10 -8.46
C ALA A 72 -22.46 0.40 -8.61
N SER A 73 -22.65 1.70 -8.82
CA SER A 73 -23.96 2.31 -9.07
C SER A 73 -24.66 1.71 -10.31
N LYS A 74 -23.93 1.55 -11.42
CA LYS A 74 -24.45 0.91 -12.65
C LYS A 74 -24.88 -0.54 -12.44
N ARG A 75 -24.30 -1.20 -11.45
CA ARG A 75 -24.63 -2.58 -11.05
C ARG A 75 -25.75 -2.68 -10.01
N GLY A 76 -26.43 -1.56 -9.71
CA GLY A 76 -27.60 -1.51 -8.83
C GLY A 76 -27.30 -1.26 -7.36
N VAL A 77 -26.07 -0.89 -7.01
CA VAL A 77 -25.74 -0.45 -5.64
C VAL A 77 -26.32 0.96 -5.42
N ASP A 78 -27.04 1.16 -4.30
CA ASP A 78 -27.48 2.49 -3.86
C ASP A 78 -26.26 3.26 -3.33
N VAL A 79 -25.66 4.08 -4.20
CA VAL A 79 -24.48 4.89 -3.88
C VAL A 79 -24.93 6.28 -3.46
N ARG A 80 -24.51 6.70 -2.26
CA ARG A 80 -24.86 8.01 -1.69
C ARG A 80 -23.59 8.78 -1.36
N GLU A 81 -23.20 9.68 -2.24
CA GLU A 81 -22.08 10.59 -2.03
C GLU A 81 -22.48 11.75 -1.11
N GLY A 82 -21.52 12.46 -0.52
CA GLY A 82 -21.79 13.57 0.40
C GLY A 82 -22.40 13.17 1.73
N MET A 83 -22.36 11.88 2.09
CA MET A 83 -22.91 11.34 3.35
C MET A 83 -21.80 10.97 4.31
N THR A 84 -21.89 11.44 5.55
CA THR A 84 -20.96 11.08 6.63
C THR A 84 -21.66 10.17 7.63
N VAL A 85 -21.15 8.95 7.83
CA VAL A 85 -21.63 8.06 8.89
C VAL A 85 -21.23 8.63 10.25
N THR A 86 -22.23 8.89 11.10
CA THR A 86 -22.04 9.51 12.42
C THR A 86 -22.17 8.51 13.56
N ARG A 87 -22.95 7.45 13.36
CA ARG A 87 -23.19 6.41 14.36
C ARG A 87 -23.53 5.09 13.69
N PHE A 88 -23.20 3.99 14.36
CA PHE A 88 -23.72 2.66 14.06
C PHE A 88 -24.01 1.91 15.36
N ASP A 89 -24.97 1.00 15.33
CA ASP A 89 -25.27 0.06 16.39
C ASP A 89 -25.41 -1.34 15.81
N ILE A 90 -24.77 -2.32 16.44
CA ILE A 90 -24.80 -3.73 16.05
C ILE A 90 -25.50 -4.52 17.14
N SER A 91 -26.56 -5.22 16.79
CA SER A 91 -27.38 -6.05 17.69
C SER A 91 -27.49 -7.49 17.16
N GLN A 92 -28.20 -8.34 17.88
CA GLN A 92 -28.53 -9.70 17.39
C GLN A 92 -29.48 -9.67 16.20
N ASP A 93 -30.32 -8.64 16.06
CA ASP A 93 -31.34 -8.53 15.02
C ASP A 93 -30.80 -7.91 13.72
N GLY A 94 -29.82 -7.04 13.82
CA GLY A 94 -29.28 -6.32 12.65
C GLY A 94 -28.25 -5.25 12.98
N VAL A 95 -28.02 -4.40 12.00
CA VAL A 95 -27.17 -3.22 12.10
C VAL A 95 -27.98 -1.99 11.75
N GLU A 96 -27.92 -0.97 12.61
CA GLU A 96 -28.47 0.37 12.35
C GLU A 96 -27.31 1.33 12.10
N VAL A 97 -27.38 2.14 11.03
CA VAL A 97 -26.38 3.13 10.68
C VAL A 97 -27.06 4.48 10.53
N GLN A 98 -26.51 5.51 11.15
CA GLN A 98 -26.93 6.89 10.97
C GLN A 98 -25.90 7.63 10.15
N ALA A 99 -26.33 8.32 9.12
CA ALA A 99 -25.49 9.16 8.30
C ALA A 99 -26.11 10.56 8.15
N ARG A 100 -25.25 11.56 7.94
CA ARG A 100 -25.63 12.96 7.78
C ARG A 100 -25.13 13.46 6.44
N ASP A 101 -25.97 14.17 5.72
CA ASP A 101 -25.60 14.87 4.48
C ASP A 101 -24.90 16.22 4.77
N GLU A 102 -24.44 16.89 3.71
CA GLU A 102 -23.79 18.21 3.81
C GLU A 102 -24.71 19.31 4.31
N ALA A 103 -26.03 19.17 4.12
CA ALA A 103 -27.02 20.09 4.64
C ALA A 103 -27.36 19.85 6.12
N GLY A 104 -26.81 18.79 6.73
CA GLY A 104 -27.04 18.45 8.12
C GLY A 104 -28.22 17.51 8.37
N ASN A 105 -28.94 17.06 7.32
CA ASN A 105 -30.04 16.12 7.49
C ASN A 105 -29.53 14.73 7.82
N SER A 106 -30.16 14.07 8.79
CA SER A 106 -29.81 12.72 9.22
C SER A 106 -30.70 11.68 8.55
N THR A 107 -30.09 10.60 8.06
CA THR A 107 -30.77 9.43 7.50
C THR A 107 -30.34 8.18 8.26
N ALA A 108 -31.29 7.33 8.62
CA ALA A 108 -31.03 6.02 9.23
C ALA A 108 -31.14 4.92 8.17
N PHE A 109 -30.28 3.93 8.29
CA PHE A 109 -30.25 2.74 7.44
C PHE A 109 -30.24 1.50 8.30
N SER A 110 -31.03 0.49 7.95
CA SER A 110 -31.03 -0.81 8.59
C SER A 110 -30.41 -1.85 7.65
N ALA A 111 -29.53 -2.68 8.17
CA ALA A 111 -28.83 -3.70 7.39
C ALA A 111 -28.65 -5.01 8.19
N ARG A 112 -28.39 -6.11 7.49
CA ARG A 112 -28.05 -7.39 8.13
C ARG A 112 -26.58 -7.49 8.50
N VAL A 113 -25.70 -6.84 7.72
CA VAL A 113 -24.25 -6.84 7.89
C VAL A 113 -23.69 -5.46 7.53
N LEU A 114 -22.68 -5.01 8.26
CA LEU A 114 -21.91 -3.79 8.01
C LEU A 114 -20.53 -4.14 7.49
N LEU A 115 -20.14 -3.59 6.32
CA LEU A 115 -18.77 -3.62 5.84
C LEU A 115 -18.15 -2.23 6.07
N ASP A 116 -17.18 -2.18 6.98
CA ASP A 116 -16.42 -0.95 7.21
C ASP A 116 -15.25 -0.86 6.21
N ALA A 117 -15.37 0.04 5.24
CA ALA A 117 -14.34 0.40 4.27
C ALA A 117 -13.92 1.87 4.42
N THR A 118 -14.01 2.44 5.63
CA THR A 118 -13.73 3.85 5.93
C THR A 118 -12.24 4.22 5.86
N GLY A 119 -11.41 3.32 5.37
CA GLY A 119 -9.97 3.54 5.25
C GLY A 119 -9.33 3.74 6.62
N GLN A 120 -8.35 4.63 6.72
CA GLN A 120 -7.61 4.87 7.96
C GLN A 120 -8.46 5.49 9.10
N ALA A 121 -9.68 5.97 8.81
CA ALA A 121 -10.61 6.39 9.85
C ALA A 121 -11.02 5.20 10.73
N SER A 122 -11.08 3.98 10.18
CA SER A 122 -11.33 2.72 10.91
C SER A 122 -12.53 2.86 11.86
N LEU A 123 -13.68 3.28 11.35
CA LEU A 123 -14.83 3.71 12.15
C LEU A 123 -15.27 2.65 13.16
N VAL A 124 -15.44 1.40 12.69
CA VAL A 124 -15.87 0.29 13.55
C VAL A 124 -14.74 -0.13 14.49
N ALA A 125 -13.53 -0.31 13.96
CA ALA A 125 -12.38 -0.72 14.77
C ALA A 125 -12.01 0.34 15.83
N GLY A 126 -12.10 1.62 15.50
CA GLY A 126 -11.90 2.72 16.45
C GLY A 126 -12.91 2.70 17.58
N ARG A 127 -14.21 2.61 17.26
CA ARG A 127 -15.28 2.60 18.26
C ARG A 127 -15.25 1.36 19.18
N LEU A 128 -14.87 0.20 18.63
CA LEU A 128 -14.80 -1.05 19.40
C LEU A 128 -13.43 -1.28 20.09
N GLY A 129 -12.48 -0.34 19.98
CA GLY A 129 -11.16 -0.46 20.59
C GLY A 129 -10.31 -1.61 20.02
N LEU A 130 -10.51 -1.93 18.74
CA LEU A 130 -9.86 -3.08 18.07
C LEU A 130 -8.52 -2.70 17.42
N ARG A 131 -8.28 -1.41 17.16
CA ARG A 131 -7.08 -0.94 16.43
C ARG A 131 -5.82 -1.10 17.30
N GLU A 132 -4.82 -1.82 16.78
CA GLU A 132 -3.50 -1.99 17.40
C GLU A 132 -2.42 -1.36 16.53
N MET A 133 -1.73 -0.34 17.04
CA MET A 133 -0.62 0.31 16.37
C MET A 133 0.62 -0.61 16.32
N ASP A 134 1.30 -0.67 15.17
CA ASP A 134 2.59 -1.36 15.10
C ASP A 134 3.71 -0.43 15.58
N LEU A 135 4.09 -0.60 16.84
CA LEU A 135 5.14 0.24 17.45
C LEU A 135 6.52 0.10 16.78
N GLY A 136 6.73 -0.98 16.00
CA GLY A 136 7.96 -1.18 15.22
C GLY A 136 7.96 -0.47 13.86
N LEU A 137 6.84 0.18 13.47
CA LEU A 137 6.68 0.91 12.21
C LEU A 137 6.08 2.30 12.46
N LYS A 138 6.65 3.06 13.41
CA LYS A 138 6.29 4.46 13.64
C LYS A 138 6.87 5.34 12.55
N ASN A 139 6.23 5.32 11.38
CA ASN A 139 6.68 6.04 10.21
C ASN A 139 5.87 7.31 9.98
N PHE A 140 6.50 8.27 9.30
CA PHE A 140 5.83 9.42 8.70
C PHE A 140 5.95 9.35 7.18
N ALA A 141 5.04 10.03 6.48
CA ALA A 141 5.16 10.36 5.08
C ALA A 141 4.94 11.86 4.89
N VAL A 142 5.78 12.50 4.04
CA VAL A 142 5.62 13.89 3.61
C VAL A 142 5.71 13.92 2.09
N PHE A 143 4.72 14.52 1.41
CA PHE A 143 4.58 14.40 -0.03
C PHE A 143 3.86 15.57 -0.68
N SER A 144 4.08 15.70 -2.00
CA SER A 144 3.39 16.65 -2.85
C SER A 144 3.34 16.16 -4.31
N HIS A 145 2.74 16.97 -5.20
CA HIS A 145 2.71 16.73 -6.63
C HIS A 145 3.47 17.81 -7.39
N PHE A 146 4.14 17.38 -8.46
CA PHE A 146 4.97 18.22 -9.32
C PHE A 146 4.57 18.04 -10.78
N GLU A 147 4.74 19.08 -11.59
CA GLU A 147 4.74 19.03 -13.05
C GLU A 147 6.14 19.31 -13.57
N GLY A 148 6.47 18.79 -14.75
CA GLY A 148 7.79 18.96 -15.35
C GLY A 148 8.94 18.15 -14.70
N ALA A 149 8.63 17.19 -13.83
CA ALA A 149 9.63 16.24 -13.31
C ALA A 149 10.18 15.38 -14.44
N VAL A 150 11.49 15.14 -14.45
CA VAL A 150 12.14 14.24 -15.41
C VAL A 150 11.63 12.83 -15.21
N ARG A 151 11.11 12.20 -16.27
CA ARG A 151 10.56 10.84 -16.31
C ARG A 151 11.45 9.90 -17.12
N HIS A 152 11.27 8.62 -16.94
CA HIS A 152 11.80 7.65 -17.88
C HIS A 152 11.10 7.77 -19.24
N ALA A 153 11.80 7.39 -20.31
CA ALA A 153 11.24 7.43 -21.65
C ALA A 153 10.54 6.11 -22.03
N GLY A 154 9.57 6.21 -22.95
CA GLY A 154 8.89 5.07 -23.57
C GLY A 154 8.17 4.19 -22.56
N LYS A 155 8.29 2.86 -22.71
CA LYS A 155 7.61 1.87 -21.86
C LYS A 155 7.87 2.02 -20.35
N ARG A 156 8.97 2.68 -19.98
CA ARG A 156 9.35 2.87 -18.58
C ARG A 156 8.75 4.12 -17.95
N GLU A 157 8.04 4.95 -18.70
CA GLU A 157 7.50 6.21 -18.20
C GLU A 157 6.65 6.04 -16.94
N GLY A 158 5.82 4.97 -16.90
CA GLY A 158 4.96 4.67 -15.76
C GLY A 158 5.61 3.83 -14.65
N ASP A 159 6.91 3.49 -14.74
CA ASP A 159 7.56 2.74 -13.67
C ASP A 159 7.73 3.62 -12.42
N ILE A 160 7.34 3.10 -11.25
CA ILE A 160 7.62 3.77 -9.98
C ILE A 160 9.11 3.70 -9.67
N THR A 161 9.68 4.80 -9.21
CA THR A 161 11.04 4.83 -8.66
C THR A 161 11.01 4.98 -7.14
N VAL A 162 11.69 4.08 -6.44
CA VAL A 162 11.93 4.12 -4.99
C VAL A 162 13.37 4.53 -4.77
N VAL A 163 13.59 5.77 -4.26
CA VAL A 163 14.93 6.28 -3.97
C VAL A 163 15.30 5.97 -2.54
N LEU A 164 16.38 5.23 -2.35
CA LEU A 164 16.86 4.75 -1.07
C LEU A 164 17.72 5.82 -0.39
N VAL A 165 17.30 6.28 0.79
CA VAL A 165 18.07 7.23 1.61
C VAL A 165 18.39 6.61 2.99
N PRO A 166 19.35 7.17 3.75
CA PRO A 166 19.62 6.72 5.11
C PRO A 166 18.36 6.73 5.98
N GLY A 167 17.98 5.55 6.49
CA GLY A 167 16.84 5.37 7.38
C GLY A 167 15.45 5.41 6.74
N GLY A 168 15.33 5.80 5.47
CA GLY A 168 14.03 5.95 4.80
C GLY A 168 14.11 5.74 3.29
N TRP A 169 13.11 6.27 2.59
CA TRP A 169 13.03 6.17 1.14
C TRP A 169 12.09 7.24 0.57
N TRP A 170 12.20 7.48 -0.75
CA TRP A 170 11.27 8.33 -1.50
C TRP A 170 10.54 7.52 -2.54
N TRP A 171 9.32 7.91 -2.84
CA TRP A 171 8.66 7.50 -4.09
C TRP A 171 8.72 8.64 -5.12
N ILE A 172 8.84 8.26 -6.38
CA ILE A 172 8.59 9.09 -7.55
C ILE A 172 7.59 8.31 -8.39
N ILE A 173 6.34 8.74 -8.43
CA ILE A 173 5.24 8.07 -9.13
C ILE A 173 4.73 9.00 -10.23
N PRO A 174 5.02 8.70 -11.51
CA PRO A 174 4.48 9.45 -12.63
C PRO A 174 2.99 9.19 -12.74
N LEU A 175 2.23 10.25 -13.00
CA LEU A 175 0.78 10.21 -13.20
C LEU A 175 0.43 10.77 -14.57
N ALA A 176 -0.79 10.52 -15.05
CA ALA A 176 -1.30 11.09 -16.28
C ALA A 176 -1.28 12.64 -16.21
N GLY A 177 -1.33 13.29 -17.37
CA GLY A 177 -1.34 14.75 -17.46
C GLY A 177 -0.04 15.44 -17.04
N GLY A 178 1.11 14.76 -17.10
CA GLY A 178 2.41 15.38 -16.77
C GLY A 178 2.72 15.47 -15.27
N ARG A 179 1.78 15.12 -14.39
CA ARG A 179 1.94 15.17 -12.94
C ARG A 179 2.80 14.02 -12.40
N THR A 180 3.57 14.29 -11.37
CA THR A 180 4.38 13.29 -10.66
C THR A 180 4.17 13.45 -9.17
N SER A 181 3.77 12.38 -8.50
CA SER A 181 3.71 12.33 -7.04
C SER A 181 5.10 12.02 -6.48
N VAL A 182 5.55 12.81 -5.52
CA VAL A 182 6.84 12.65 -4.86
C VAL A 182 6.65 12.72 -3.36
N GLY A 183 7.21 11.77 -2.63
CA GLY A 183 7.12 11.79 -1.18
C GLY A 183 8.19 10.98 -0.49
N GLN A 184 8.54 11.41 0.71
CA GLN A 184 9.46 10.74 1.61
C GLN A 184 8.72 9.96 2.68
N VAL A 185 9.22 8.77 2.96
CA VAL A 185 8.78 7.93 4.09
C VAL A 185 9.99 7.56 4.94
N GLY A 186 9.80 7.56 6.24
CA GLY A 186 10.81 7.09 7.17
C GLY A 186 10.30 7.03 8.60
N PRO A 187 11.06 6.42 9.52
CA PRO A 187 10.71 6.40 10.93
C PRO A 187 10.72 7.80 11.53
N ALA A 188 9.84 8.04 12.50
CA ALA A 188 9.72 9.36 13.19
C ALA A 188 11.05 9.86 13.77
N SER A 189 11.98 8.95 14.08
CA SER A 189 13.34 9.31 14.54
C SER A 189 14.16 10.10 13.51
N MET A 190 13.88 9.97 12.20
CA MET A 190 14.51 10.80 11.17
C MET A 190 14.20 12.30 11.33
N LEU A 191 13.07 12.63 11.89
CA LEU A 191 12.63 14.03 12.06
C LEU A 191 13.44 14.76 13.15
N ARG A 192 14.10 14.03 14.04
CA ARG A 192 14.89 14.62 15.14
C ARG A 192 14.13 15.71 15.92
N GLY A 193 12.84 15.50 16.17
CA GLY A 193 11.95 16.44 16.83
C GLY A 193 11.39 17.56 15.93
N ARG A 194 11.74 17.60 14.65
CA ARG A 194 11.16 18.54 13.67
C ARG A 194 9.79 18.04 13.18
N LYS A 195 8.97 18.94 12.66
CA LYS A 195 7.77 18.58 11.90
C LYS A 195 8.15 18.26 10.45
N PRO A 196 7.53 17.28 9.81
CA PRO A 196 7.72 17.02 8.38
C PRO A 196 6.89 18.01 7.53
N ASP A 197 7.21 19.29 7.65
CA ASP A 197 6.58 20.41 6.97
C ASP A 197 7.21 20.68 5.58
N GLU A 198 6.76 21.74 4.94
CA GLU A 198 7.25 22.17 3.63
C GLU A 198 8.75 22.47 3.62
N SER A 199 9.27 23.13 4.65
CA SER A 199 10.70 23.44 4.79
C SER A 199 11.52 22.15 4.88
N TYR A 200 11.10 21.21 5.72
CA TYR A 200 11.71 19.88 5.82
C TYR A 200 11.70 19.15 4.46
N PHE A 201 10.55 19.17 3.78
CA PHE A 201 10.39 18.49 2.49
C PHE A 201 11.38 18.99 1.43
N HIS A 202 11.49 20.31 1.25
CA HIS A 202 12.45 20.91 0.31
C HIS A 202 13.91 20.67 0.69
N GLU A 203 14.23 20.74 1.96
CA GLU A 203 15.58 20.45 2.47
C GLU A 203 15.98 18.99 2.14
N GLN A 204 15.08 18.04 2.35
CA GLN A 204 15.36 16.62 2.08
C GLN A 204 15.46 16.33 0.57
N ILE A 205 14.69 17.00 -0.28
CA ILE A 205 14.84 16.94 -1.74
C ILE A 205 16.27 17.41 -2.12
N ALA A 206 16.70 18.55 -1.63
CA ALA A 206 18.03 19.10 -1.93
C ALA A 206 19.19 18.20 -1.46
N LYS A 207 18.98 17.46 -0.36
CA LYS A 207 19.96 16.49 0.19
C LYS A 207 19.96 15.14 -0.55
N THR A 208 19.06 14.91 -1.49
CA THR A 208 18.96 13.67 -2.26
C THR A 208 19.32 13.95 -3.73
N PRO A 209 20.59 13.78 -4.16
CA PRO A 209 21.06 14.24 -5.47
C PRO A 209 20.24 13.70 -6.65
N TYR A 210 19.90 12.40 -6.65
CA TYR A 210 19.08 11.81 -7.69
C TYR A 210 17.70 12.49 -7.77
N LEU A 211 17.08 12.76 -6.64
CA LEU A 211 15.77 13.42 -6.60
C LEU A 211 15.85 14.88 -7.00
N ALA A 212 16.87 15.61 -6.51
CA ALA A 212 17.12 17.00 -6.89
C ALA A 212 17.29 17.15 -8.41
N GLN A 213 18.03 16.24 -9.06
CA GLN A 213 18.19 16.20 -10.51
C GLN A 213 16.84 15.94 -11.22
N ARG A 214 16.04 14.98 -10.74
CA ARG A 214 14.73 14.64 -11.33
C ARG A 214 13.72 15.79 -11.23
N LEU A 215 13.86 16.65 -10.23
CA LEU A 215 12.97 17.79 -9.96
C LEU A 215 13.57 19.16 -10.35
N ALA A 216 14.74 19.21 -10.99
CA ALA A 216 15.48 20.46 -11.26
C ALA A 216 14.67 21.50 -12.03
N SER A 217 13.80 21.07 -12.97
CA SER A 217 12.90 21.92 -13.75
C SER A 217 11.44 21.80 -13.35
N ALA A 218 11.14 21.02 -12.30
CA ALA A 218 9.77 20.74 -11.91
C ALA A 218 9.17 21.85 -11.05
N VAL A 219 7.89 22.10 -11.25
CA VAL A 219 7.10 23.04 -10.44
C VAL A 219 6.16 22.25 -9.54
N ARG A 220 6.12 22.59 -8.26
CA ARG A 220 5.17 21.99 -7.32
C ARG A 220 3.77 22.56 -7.57
N VAL A 221 2.79 21.67 -7.77
CA VAL A 221 1.40 22.01 -8.13
C VAL A 221 0.37 21.66 -7.05
N ALA A 222 0.82 21.14 -5.91
CA ALA A 222 -0.05 20.83 -4.79
C ALA A 222 0.60 21.23 -3.45
N PRO A 223 -0.16 21.44 -2.37
CA PRO A 223 0.39 21.67 -1.05
C PRO A 223 1.17 20.44 -0.56
N VAL A 224 2.17 20.66 0.28
CA VAL A 224 2.84 19.58 1.01
C VAL A 224 1.88 19.01 2.04
N ARG A 225 1.71 17.69 2.02
CA ARG A 225 0.87 16.94 2.96
C ARG A 225 1.72 15.99 3.78
N THR A 226 1.29 15.76 5.00
CA THR A 226 1.95 14.83 5.94
C THR A 226 0.95 13.87 6.56
N ILE A 227 1.43 12.66 6.82
CA ILE A 227 0.71 11.64 7.59
C ILE A 227 1.72 10.91 8.47
N SER A 228 1.33 10.54 9.68
CA SER A 228 2.18 9.83 10.64
C SER A 228 1.41 8.71 11.33
N ASP A 229 2.16 7.76 11.89
CA ASP A 229 1.63 6.69 12.73
C ASP A 229 0.46 5.92 12.08
N TYR A 230 0.63 5.60 10.80
CA TYR A 230 -0.40 4.96 9.99
C TYR A 230 -0.33 3.43 9.99
N SER A 231 0.69 2.80 10.60
CA SER A 231 0.85 1.34 10.59
C SER A 231 0.10 0.70 11.74
N TYR A 232 -0.90 -0.11 11.45
CA TYR A 232 -1.72 -0.82 12.43
C TYR A 232 -2.37 -2.07 11.86
N VAL A 233 -2.80 -2.95 12.76
CA VAL A 233 -3.65 -4.10 12.45
C VAL A 233 -4.72 -4.21 13.53
N SER A 234 -5.97 -4.41 13.16
CA SER A 234 -7.04 -4.60 14.13
C SER A 234 -6.98 -5.99 14.77
N LYS A 235 -7.25 -6.07 16.09
CA LYS A 235 -7.32 -7.33 16.86
C LYS A 235 -8.29 -8.34 16.24
N GLN A 236 -9.35 -7.82 15.63
CA GLN A 236 -10.36 -8.59 14.90
C GLN A 236 -10.62 -7.88 13.57
N LEU A 237 -10.66 -8.63 12.48
CA LEU A 237 -10.99 -8.12 11.15
C LEU A 237 -12.45 -8.37 10.78
N ALA A 238 -13.15 -9.15 11.61
CA ALA A 238 -14.59 -9.36 11.54
C ALA A 238 -15.16 -9.63 12.92
N GLY A 239 -16.43 -9.38 13.13
CA GLY A 239 -17.20 -9.71 14.31
C GLY A 239 -18.63 -10.09 13.94
N ASP A 240 -19.50 -10.23 14.92
CA ASP A 240 -20.90 -10.49 14.63
C ASP A 240 -21.47 -9.32 13.82
N ARG A 241 -21.97 -9.62 12.62
CA ARG A 241 -22.56 -8.68 11.66
C ARG A 241 -21.65 -7.56 11.15
N PHE A 242 -20.33 -7.62 11.31
CA PHE A 242 -19.43 -6.66 10.67
C PHE A 242 -18.16 -7.29 10.10
N VAL A 243 -17.62 -6.65 9.05
CA VAL A 243 -16.34 -6.98 8.44
C VAL A 243 -15.57 -5.68 8.17
N LEU A 244 -14.30 -5.64 8.55
CA LEU A 244 -13.38 -4.53 8.28
C LEU A 244 -12.64 -4.81 6.96
N VAL A 245 -12.74 -3.92 5.98
CA VAL A 245 -12.18 -4.11 4.64
C VAL A 245 -11.05 -3.11 4.38
N GLY A 246 -9.95 -3.59 3.80
CA GLY A 246 -8.81 -2.74 3.46
C GLY A 246 -8.21 -2.02 4.67
N ASP A 247 -7.90 -0.74 4.49
CA ASP A 247 -7.27 0.08 5.53
C ASP A 247 -8.16 0.23 6.79
N ALA A 248 -9.46 0.03 6.70
CA ALA A 248 -10.30 0.02 7.90
C ALA A 248 -9.91 -1.10 8.88
N GLY A 249 -9.37 -2.21 8.38
CA GLY A 249 -8.89 -3.33 9.18
C GLY A 249 -7.39 -3.32 9.47
N ALA A 250 -6.58 -2.96 8.48
CA ALA A 250 -5.12 -2.98 8.59
C ALA A 250 -4.44 -2.11 7.54
N PHE A 251 -3.42 -1.36 7.94
CA PHE A 251 -2.49 -0.70 7.05
C PHE A 251 -1.05 -0.93 7.52
N ILE A 252 -0.13 -1.16 6.60
CA ILE A 252 1.26 -1.49 6.94
C ILE A 252 2.17 -0.32 6.57
N ASP A 253 2.46 -0.16 5.26
CA ASP A 253 3.43 0.81 4.75
C ASP A 253 3.24 0.96 3.23
N PRO A 254 3.44 2.14 2.64
CA PRO A 254 3.22 2.33 1.20
C PRO A 254 4.31 1.77 0.29
N VAL A 255 5.44 1.28 0.83
CA VAL A 255 6.65 0.95 0.04
C VAL A 255 6.42 -0.06 -1.09
N PHE A 256 5.52 -1.01 -0.91
CA PHE A 256 5.24 -2.05 -1.92
C PHE A 256 3.89 -1.89 -2.61
N SER A 257 3.22 -0.73 -2.46
CA SER A 257 1.94 -0.40 -3.12
C SER A 257 0.81 -1.41 -2.84
N THR A 258 0.82 -2.09 -1.70
CA THR A 258 -0.09 -3.21 -1.39
C THR A 258 -1.46 -2.79 -0.90
N GLY A 259 -1.67 -1.53 -0.49
CA GLY A 259 -2.91 -1.08 0.15
C GLY A 259 -4.15 -1.29 -0.72
N VAL A 260 -4.14 -0.81 -1.97
CA VAL A 260 -5.28 -0.98 -2.89
C VAL A 260 -5.52 -2.46 -3.20
N TYR A 261 -4.45 -3.24 -3.42
CA TYR A 261 -4.56 -4.69 -3.62
C TYR A 261 -5.24 -5.39 -2.44
N LEU A 262 -4.76 -5.17 -1.22
CA LEU A 262 -5.35 -5.78 -0.02
C LEU A 262 -6.79 -5.33 0.20
N GLY A 263 -7.09 -4.06 -0.10
CA GLY A 263 -8.43 -3.52 -0.05
C GLY A 263 -9.38 -4.21 -1.03
N MET A 264 -8.98 -4.33 -2.29
CA MET A 264 -9.83 -4.89 -3.34
C MET A 264 -9.99 -6.40 -3.22
N VAL A 265 -8.90 -7.17 -3.11
CA VAL A 265 -9.02 -8.64 -2.92
C VAL A 265 -9.69 -8.94 -1.59
N GLY A 266 -9.40 -8.16 -0.55
CA GLY A 266 -10.11 -8.24 0.72
C GLY A 266 -11.62 -8.03 0.57
N ALA A 267 -12.03 -7.03 -0.24
CA ALA A 267 -13.45 -6.79 -0.53
C ALA A 267 -14.13 -7.98 -1.23
N PHE A 268 -13.46 -8.61 -2.22
CA PHE A 268 -13.97 -9.83 -2.85
C PHE A 268 -14.16 -10.97 -1.84
N ARG A 269 -13.14 -11.22 -1.01
CA ARG A 269 -13.21 -12.27 0.03
C ARG A 269 -14.26 -11.96 1.09
N ALA A 270 -14.43 -10.70 1.45
CA ALA A 270 -15.48 -10.26 2.36
C ALA A 270 -16.86 -10.46 1.74
N ALA A 271 -17.03 -10.10 0.46
CA ALA A 271 -18.29 -10.28 -0.28
C ALA A 271 -18.69 -11.77 -0.34
N GLU A 272 -17.75 -12.68 -0.67
CA GLU A 272 -17.99 -14.13 -0.64
C GLU A 272 -18.46 -14.62 0.75
N ALA A 273 -17.84 -14.12 1.82
CA ALA A 273 -18.21 -14.51 3.18
C ALA A 273 -19.58 -13.94 3.59
N VAL A 274 -19.87 -12.70 3.19
CA VAL A 274 -21.17 -12.05 3.43
C VAL A 274 -22.28 -12.74 2.65
N ASP A 275 -22.06 -13.11 1.39
CA ASP A 275 -23.05 -13.83 0.56
C ASP A 275 -23.44 -15.17 1.20
N ARG A 276 -22.44 -15.95 1.68
CA ARG A 276 -22.71 -17.18 2.46
C ARG A 276 -23.50 -16.91 3.74
N ALA A 277 -23.16 -15.84 4.47
CA ALA A 277 -23.86 -15.46 5.69
C ALA A 277 -25.32 -15.05 5.41
N LEU A 278 -25.54 -14.29 4.33
CA LEU A 278 -26.87 -13.89 3.87
C LEU A 278 -27.73 -15.09 3.46
N SER A 279 -27.14 -16.06 2.76
CA SER A 279 -27.80 -17.29 2.31
C SER A 279 -28.16 -18.21 3.48
N SER A 280 -27.30 -18.29 4.51
CA SER A 280 -27.55 -19.15 5.67
C SER A 280 -28.35 -18.48 6.79
N GLY A 281 -28.53 -17.16 6.75
CA GLY A 281 -29.14 -16.37 7.82
C GLY A 281 -28.30 -16.27 9.08
N ARG A 282 -27.03 -16.68 9.06
CA ARG A 282 -26.14 -16.66 10.21
C ARG A 282 -25.09 -15.56 10.05
N PHE A 283 -24.92 -14.72 11.07
CA PHE A 283 -24.09 -13.50 11.01
C PHE A 283 -23.07 -13.42 12.15
N SER A 284 -22.71 -14.55 12.74
CA SER A 284 -21.67 -14.59 13.78
C SER A 284 -20.27 -14.39 13.15
N ARG A 285 -19.29 -13.96 13.96
CA ARG A 285 -17.90 -13.84 13.54
C ARG A 285 -17.38 -15.09 12.85
N ARG A 286 -17.85 -16.28 13.24
CA ARG A 286 -17.41 -17.55 12.66
C ARG A 286 -17.70 -17.64 11.16
N GLU A 287 -18.78 -17.03 10.69
CA GLU A 287 -19.15 -17.04 9.26
C GLU A 287 -18.14 -16.26 8.41
N PHE A 288 -17.42 -15.29 9.00
CA PHE A 288 -16.42 -14.45 8.36
C PHE A 288 -14.98 -14.92 8.61
N ALA A 289 -14.78 -16.05 9.30
CA ALA A 289 -13.44 -16.53 9.69
C ALA A 289 -12.50 -16.78 8.48
N SER A 290 -13.03 -17.27 7.35
CA SER A 290 -12.24 -17.49 6.13
C SER A 290 -11.63 -16.19 5.59
N TYR A 291 -12.38 -15.10 5.61
CA TYR A 291 -11.89 -13.76 5.27
C TYR A 291 -10.80 -13.32 6.26
N GLU A 292 -11.06 -13.43 7.57
CA GLU A 292 -10.11 -12.97 8.59
C GLU A 292 -8.78 -13.73 8.51
N VAL A 293 -8.80 -15.05 8.33
CA VAL A 293 -7.60 -15.88 8.16
C VAL A 293 -6.83 -15.47 6.90
N TRP A 294 -7.51 -15.30 5.78
CA TRP A 294 -6.89 -14.86 4.54
C TRP A 294 -6.22 -13.50 4.70
N MET A 295 -6.94 -12.51 5.20
CA MET A 295 -6.42 -11.14 5.33
C MET A 295 -5.23 -11.08 6.28
N ARG A 296 -5.28 -11.79 7.44
CA ARG A 296 -4.15 -11.85 8.38
C ARG A 296 -2.90 -12.45 7.75
N LYS A 297 -3.03 -13.54 6.99
CA LYS A 297 -1.92 -14.16 6.29
C LYS A 297 -1.23 -13.17 5.34
N HIS A 298 -2.02 -12.42 4.56
CA HIS A 298 -1.50 -11.46 3.59
C HIS A 298 -0.84 -10.26 4.29
N VAL A 299 -1.51 -9.66 5.25
CA VAL A 299 -0.97 -8.56 6.06
C VAL A 299 0.34 -8.96 6.72
N GLU A 300 0.42 -10.14 7.37
CA GLU A 300 1.63 -10.58 8.05
C GLU A 300 2.79 -10.85 7.08
N THR A 301 2.50 -11.41 5.89
CA THR A 301 3.53 -11.65 4.87
C THR A 301 4.16 -10.33 4.41
N TYR A 302 3.34 -9.36 4.03
CA TYR A 302 3.85 -8.06 3.62
C TYR A 302 4.51 -7.29 4.77
N LYS A 303 3.97 -7.39 5.98
CA LYS A 303 4.56 -6.77 7.19
C LYS A 303 5.99 -7.25 7.45
N ARG A 304 6.26 -8.56 7.31
CA ARG A 304 7.62 -9.12 7.44
C ARG A 304 8.56 -8.55 6.37
N PHE A 305 8.08 -8.43 5.14
CA PHE A 305 8.86 -7.90 4.04
C PHE A 305 9.14 -6.40 4.22
N VAL A 306 8.13 -5.62 4.62
CA VAL A 306 8.27 -4.19 4.98
C VAL A 306 9.28 -4.02 6.12
N LYS A 307 9.14 -4.75 7.23
CA LYS A 307 10.10 -4.68 8.34
C LYS A 307 11.52 -5.06 7.94
N GLY A 308 11.65 -5.94 6.95
CA GLY A 308 12.94 -6.25 6.31
C GLY A 308 13.49 -5.04 5.56
N PHE A 309 12.67 -4.37 4.77
CA PHE A 309 13.08 -3.25 3.92
C PHE A 309 13.70 -2.07 4.69
N TYR A 310 13.29 -1.85 5.94
CA TYR A 310 13.91 -0.84 6.81
C TYR A 310 15.27 -1.26 7.39
N LYS A 311 15.76 -2.49 7.09
CA LYS A 311 17.07 -2.96 7.54
C LYS A 311 18.09 -2.82 6.41
N PRO A 312 19.26 -2.22 6.66
CA PRO A 312 20.30 -2.04 5.65
C PRO A 312 20.69 -3.33 4.92
N GLU A 313 20.90 -4.40 5.68
CA GLU A 313 21.30 -5.71 5.16
C GLU A 313 20.29 -6.35 4.20
N PHE A 314 19.01 -6.05 4.36
CA PHE A 314 17.96 -6.52 3.48
C PHE A 314 17.99 -5.76 2.14
N VAL A 315 18.16 -4.44 2.20
CA VAL A 315 18.19 -3.60 1.01
C VAL A 315 19.48 -3.79 0.23
N GLU A 316 20.61 -4.01 0.90
CA GLU A 316 21.87 -4.39 0.24
C GLU A 316 21.69 -5.64 -0.62
N LEU A 317 21.00 -6.66 -0.08
CA LEU A 317 20.69 -7.88 -0.82
C LEU A 317 19.66 -7.64 -1.95
N LEU A 318 18.64 -6.80 -1.73
CA LEU A 318 17.69 -6.39 -2.76
C LEU A 318 18.38 -5.69 -3.93
N MET A 319 19.43 -4.90 -3.67
CA MET A 319 20.21 -4.19 -4.66
C MET A 319 21.34 -5.03 -5.28
N ALA A 320 21.57 -6.26 -4.81
CA ALA A 320 22.63 -7.13 -5.31
C ALA A 320 22.43 -7.49 -6.79
N PRO A 321 23.53 -7.63 -7.57
CA PRO A 321 23.44 -7.88 -9.01
C PRO A 321 23.04 -9.31 -9.37
N SER A 322 23.28 -10.29 -8.48
CA SER A 322 23.09 -11.70 -8.77
C SER A 322 21.65 -12.17 -8.46
N ASP A 323 21.13 -13.08 -9.28
CA ASP A 323 19.88 -13.79 -9.04
C ASP A 323 20.16 -15.24 -8.61
N PHE A 324 20.57 -15.39 -7.37
CA PHE A 324 20.82 -16.70 -6.78
C PHE A 324 19.48 -17.39 -6.44
N LEU A 325 19.29 -18.62 -6.89
CA LEU A 325 18.08 -19.44 -6.65
C LEU A 325 16.76 -18.77 -7.10
N GLU A 326 16.78 -17.95 -8.13
CA GLU A 326 15.60 -17.20 -8.60
C GLU A 326 14.94 -16.34 -7.50
N LEU A 327 15.74 -15.88 -6.54
CA LEU A 327 15.23 -15.05 -5.43
C LEU A 327 14.66 -13.73 -5.95
N ARG A 328 15.29 -13.15 -6.97
CA ARG A 328 14.82 -11.93 -7.60
C ARG A 328 13.47 -12.14 -8.28
N ALA A 329 13.30 -13.24 -9.03
CA ALA A 329 12.03 -13.58 -9.66
C ALA A 329 10.91 -13.80 -8.64
N ALA A 330 11.21 -14.45 -7.49
CA ALA A 330 10.26 -14.62 -6.41
C ALA A 330 9.88 -13.28 -5.75
N ILE A 331 10.86 -12.39 -5.51
CA ILE A 331 10.60 -11.05 -5.00
C ILE A 331 9.76 -10.25 -6.00
N THR A 332 10.07 -10.34 -7.30
CA THR A 332 9.28 -9.71 -8.36
C THR A 332 7.82 -10.16 -8.31
N SER A 333 7.57 -11.47 -8.14
CA SER A 333 6.20 -11.99 -7.97
C SER A 333 5.52 -11.43 -6.73
N LEU A 334 6.23 -11.28 -5.61
CA LEU A 334 5.67 -10.67 -4.40
C LEU A 334 5.34 -9.18 -4.63
N LEU A 335 6.24 -8.44 -5.30
CA LEU A 335 6.04 -7.03 -5.67
C LEU A 335 4.92 -6.84 -6.71
N ALA A 336 4.63 -7.84 -7.51
CA ALA A 336 3.50 -7.87 -8.44
C ALA A 336 2.17 -8.30 -7.77
N GLY A 337 2.21 -8.76 -6.52
CA GLY A 337 1.05 -9.19 -5.73
C GLY A 337 0.68 -10.66 -5.90
N PHE A 338 1.43 -11.45 -6.66
CA PHE A 338 1.15 -12.87 -6.93
C PHE A 338 1.80 -13.87 -5.97
N GLY A 339 2.48 -13.40 -4.92
CA GLY A 339 3.39 -14.26 -4.15
C GLY A 339 2.80 -14.94 -2.92
N VAL A 340 1.82 -14.34 -2.23
CA VAL A 340 1.46 -14.72 -0.86
C VAL A 340 0.85 -16.13 -0.74
N ASP A 341 0.06 -16.54 -1.73
CA ASP A 341 -0.59 -17.86 -1.75
C ASP A 341 0.20 -18.92 -2.55
N ARG A 342 1.45 -18.64 -2.89
CA ARG A 342 2.33 -19.50 -3.70
C ARG A 342 3.46 -20.06 -2.84
N PRO A 343 3.46 -21.38 -2.53
CA PRO A 343 4.49 -21.99 -1.68
C PRO A 343 5.90 -21.81 -2.23
N GLU A 344 6.08 -21.88 -3.55
CA GLU A 344 7.35 -21.70 -4.26
C GLU A 344 7.92 -20.29 -4.10
N VAL A 345 7.07 -19.26 -4.07
CA VAL A 345 7.48 -17.87 -3.80
C VAL A 345 7.80 -17.70 -2.31
N ASN A 346 6.92 -18.20 -1.43
CA ASN A 346 7.11 -18.08 0.01
C ASN A 346 8.40 -18.75 0.49
N ALA A 347 8.76 -19.92 -0.06
CA ALA A 347 10.01 -20.61 0.26
C ALA A 347 11.23 -19.75 -0.12
N ARG A 348 11.24 -19.18 -1.33
CA ARG A 348 12.34 -18.30 -1.79
C ARG A 348 12.41 -16.99 -1.02
N VAL A 349 11.27 -16.38 -0.71
CA VAL A 349 11.21 -15.17 0.13
C VAL A 349 11.73 -15.46 1.54
N ALA A 350 11.43 -16.64 2.11
CA ALA A 350 11.99 -17.04 3.39
C ALA A 350 13.51 -17.21 3.33
N VAL A 351 14.03 -17.83 2.25
CA VAL A 351 15.49 -17.92 1.99
C VAL A 351 16.10 -16.53 1.87
N PHE A 352 15.48 -15.63 1.11
CA PHE A 352 15.96 -14.25 0.97
C PHE A 352 16.04 -13.53 2.32
N ILE A 353 15.02 -13.65 3.17
CA ILE A 353 15.02 -13.06 4.52
C ILE A 353 16.13 -13.69 5.38
N GLY A 354 16.35 -14.99 5.25
CA GLY A 354 17.44 -15.71 5.91
C GLY A 354 18.82 -15.18 5.49
N LEU A 355 19.03 -15.04 4.17
CA LEU A 355 20.27 -14.49 3.61
C LEU A 355 20.48 -13.03 4.02
N ALA A 356 19.42 -12.22 4.10
CA ALA A 356 19.51 -10.85 4.58
C ALA A 356 20.03 -10.80 6.03
N LYS A 357 19.57 -11.70 6.90
CA LYS A 357 20.12 -11.82 8.27
C LYS A 357 21.60 -12.22 8.27
N LEU A 358 22.00 -13.14 7.40
CA LEU A 358 23.40 -13.54 7.24
C LEU A 358 24.26 -12.41 6.66
N ASN A 359 23.72 -11.61 5.74
CA ASN A 359 24.39 -10.45 5.16
C ASN A 359 24.84 -9.43 6.21
N LYS A 360 24.12 -9.32 7.32
CA LYS A 360 24.53 -8.50 8.46
C LYS A 360 25.90 -8.90 8.98
N ARG A 361 26.20 -10.22 9.02
CA ARG A 361 27.42 -10.79 9.59
C ARG A 361 28.52 -11.05 8.55
N PHE A 362 28.16 -11.54 7.37
CA PHE A 362 29.11 -12.08 6.39
C PHE A 362 29.29 -11.23 5.13
N SER A 363 28.58 -10.08 5.00
CA SER A 363 28.67 -9.18 3.85
C SER A 363 28.50 -9.89 2.49
N LEU A 364 27.40 -10.63 2.36
CA LEU A 364 27.07 -11.39 1.14
C LEU A 364 26.75 -10.51 -0.05
N ALA A 365 26.40 -9.25 0.17
CA ALA A 365 26.13 -8.24 -0.84
C ALA A 365 26.98 -6.99 -0.60
N PRO A 366 27.26 -6.19 -1.66
CA PRO A 366 27.96 -4.92 -1.52
C PRO A 366 27.26 -3.99 -0.52
N ARG A 367 28.06 -3.33 0.31
CA ARG A 367 27.55 -2.35 1.28
C ARG A 367 27.07 -1.10 0.57
N LEU A 368 25.87 -0.64 0.88
CA LEU A 368 25.37 0.64 0.40
C LEU A 368 25.87 1.75 1.33
N SER A 369 26.70 2.66 0.78
CA SER A 369 27.25 3.79 1.53
C SER A 369 26.13 4.67 2.12
N GLY A 370 26.31 5.17 3.35
CA GLY A 370 25.41 6.10 4.02
C GLY A 370 24.17 5.48 4.68
N ARG A 371 23.84 4.20 4.43
CA ARG A 371 22.62 3.59 5.00
C ARG A 371 22.82 2.94 6.37
N ARG A 372 24.05 2.58 6.73
CA ARG A 372 24.36 1.96 8.05
C ARG A 372 24.57 2.97 9.17
N GLU A 373 24.99 4.20 8.85
CA GLU A 373 25.21 5.23 9.87
C GLU A 373 23.91 5.70 10.56
N ALA A 374 22.74 5.41 9.94
CA ALA A 374 21.42 5.74 10.49
C ALA A 374 20.77 4.61 11.33
N ALA A 375 21.44 3.46 11.46
CA ALA A 375 20.90 2.32 12.20
C ALA A 375 21.11 2.50 13.70
N THR A 376 20.10 3.01 14.35
CA THR A 376 19.60 2.86 15.73
C THR A 376 20.63 2.90 16.87
N PRO A 377 20.45 3.80 17.84
CA PRO A 377 20.94 3.53 19.18
C PRO A 377 20.22 2.29 19.74
N PRO A 378 20.90 1.44 20.55
CA PRO A 378 20.25 0.33 21.22
C PRO A 378 19.11 0.88 22.06
N LEU A 379 17.95 0.20 22.03
CA LEU A 379 16.90 0.42 23.01
C LEU A 379 17.56 0.26 24.36
N ALA A 380 17.57 1.30 25.17
CA ALA A 380 17.88 1.20 26.58
C ALA A 380 16.84 0.27 27.22
N ASP A 381 17.33 -0.68 28.01
CA ASP A 381 16.58 -1.69 28.77
C ASP A 381 15.48 -1.08 29.64
#